data_9ccbdd024ca21f4bba45a044802feffb
#
_entry.id   9ccbdd024ca21f4bba45a044802feffb
#
_cell.length_a   1.000
_cell.length_b   1.000
_cell.length_c   1.000
_cell.angle_alpha   90.00
_cell.angle_beta   90.00
_cell.angle_gamma   90.00
#
_symmetry.space_group_name_H-M   'P 1'
#
loop_
_entity.id
_entity.type
_entity.pdbx_description
1 polymer ?
#
loop_
_entity_poly.entity_id
_entity_poly.type
_entity_poly.pdbx_seq_one_letter_code
_entity_poly.pdbx_strand_id
1 'polypeptide(L)'
;MKQRHEVLFEQLETYRRLVLSVLEDVSKEKAEIIPKGFNNNIRWNLGHLYLDQYLWIQAVTKERTVVPNEFNQWFGFGTSPKDFTNRTPSFAELKNLLEKQHHDIKNEYGHRLEEEFSPTEMGMHTIEQVLIRTIFHEGMHLQTILDIKKVMAENTEAKPAR
;
A
#
# COMPACT_ATOMS: atom_id res chain seq x y z
N MET A 1 14.32 -12.10 -17.69
CA MET A 1 13.90 -12.28 -16.29
C MET A 1 13.92 -13.76 -15.96
N LYS A 2 14.31 -14.16 -14.74
CA LYS A 2 14.29 -15.58 -14.32
C LYS A 2 12.85 -16.00 -13.96
N GLN A 3 12.53 -17.29 -14.04
CA GLN A 3 11.21 -17.81 -13.69
C GLN A 3 10.75 -17.39 -12.28
N ARG A 4 11.64 -17.42 -11.28
CA ARG A 4 11.30 -16.98 -9.91
C ARG A 4 10.87 -15.50 -9.83
N HIS A 5 11.39 -14.65 -10.70
CA HIS A 5 11.01 -13.23 -10.77
C HIS A 5 9.62 -13.05 -11.39
N GLU A 6 9.29 -13.88 -12.41
CA GLU A 6 7.93 -13.88 -12.97
C GLU A 6 6.92 -14.30 -11.90
N VAL A 7 7.22 -15.39 -11.16
CA VAL A 7 6.38 -15.85 -10.04
C VAL A 7 6.23 -14.76 -8.97
N LEU A 8 7.31 -14.04 -8.63
CA LEU A 8 7.25 -12.93 -7.68
C LEU A 8 6.27 -11.83 -8.13
N PHE A 9 6.35 -11.41 -9.40
CA PHE A 9 5.44 -10.39 -9.93
C PHE A 9 4.00 -10.89 -10.04
N GLU A 10 3.77 -12.16 -10.39
CA GLU A 10 2.45 -12.78 -10.37
C GLU A 10 1.84 -12.81 -8.96
N GLN A 11 2.64 -13.07 -7.93
CA GLN A 11 2.21 -13.01 -6.53
C GLN A 11 1.87 -11.58 -6.12
N LEU A 12 2.73 -10.59 -6.42
CA LEU A 12 2.46 -9.18 -6.14
C LEU A 12 1.15 -8.72 -6.79
N GLU A 13 0.92 -9.08 -8.05
CA GLU A 13 -0.32 -8.78 -8.76
C GLU A 13 -1.53 -9.46 -8.11
N THR A 14 -1.39 -10.74 -7.74
CA THR A 14 -2.47 -11.52 -7.13
C THR A 14 -2.89 -10.91 -5.78
N TYR A 15 -1.94 -10.58 -4.92
CA TYR A 15 -2.24 -9.99 -3.60
C TYR A 15 -2.77 -8.56 -3.73
N ARG A 16 -2.26 -7.77 -4.67
CA ARG A 16 -2.81 -6.46 -4.98
C ARG A 16 -4.27 -6.54 -5.45
N ARG A 17 -4.61 -7.52 -6.29
CA ARG A 17 -6.01 -7.75 -6.69
C ARG A 17 -6.90 -8.11 -5.49
N LEU A 18 -6.40 -8.86 -4.51
CA LEU A 18 -7.14 -9.13 -3.28
C LEU A 18 -7.40 -7.83 -2.48
N VAL A 19 -6.39 -6.97 -2.33
CA VAL A 19 -6.59 -5.65 -1.67
C VAL A 19 -7.64 -4.83 -2.41
N LEU A 20 -7.59 -4.77 -3.73
CA LEU A 20 -8.54 -4.00 -4.53
C LEU A 20 -9.97 -4.60 -4.50
N SER A 21 -10.09 -5.93 -4.50
CA SER A 21 -11.40 -6.61 -4.47
C SER A 21 -12.19 -6.35 -3.17
N VAL A 22 -11.52 -6.28 -2.02
CA VAL A 22 -12.20 -5.97 -0.75
C VAL A 22 -12.68 -4.52 -0.64
N LEU A 23 -12.37 -3.69 -1.64
CA LEU A 23 -12.77 -2.28 -1.71
C LEU A 23 -13.97 -2.03 -2.64
N GLU A 24 -14.50 -3.06 -3.31
CA GLU A 24 -15.58 -2.90 -4.29
C GLU A 24 -16.87 -2.31 -3.69
N ASP A 25 -17.18 -2.65 -2.42
CA ASP A 25 -18.33 -2.17 -1.67
C ASP A 25 -18.02 -0.94 -0.78
N VAL A 26 -16.81 -0.36 -0.89
CA VAL A 26 -16.39 0.79 -0.11
C VAL A 26 -16.64 2.08 -0.91
N SER A 27 -17.53 2.93 -0.42
CA SER A 27 -17.71 4.28 -0.97
C SER A 27 -16.58 5.21 -0.52
N LYS A 28 -16.44 6.36 -1.23
CA LYS A 28 -15.46 7.38 -0.85
C LYS A 28 -15.67 7.89 0.57
N GLU A 29 -16.94 8.02 0.99
CA GLU A 29 -17.29 8.48 2.34
C GLU A 29 -16.89 7.45 3.39
N LYS A 30 -17.14 6.15 3.13
CA LYS A 30 -16.70 5.06 4.02
C LYS A 30 -15.18 4.98 4.13
N ALA A 31 -14.46 5.25 3.02
CA ALA A 31 -13.01 5.23 3.02
C ALA A 31 -12.37 6.31 3.91
N GLU A 32 -13.08 7.40 4.21
CA GLU A 32 -12.64 8.50 5.09
C GLU A 32 -12.93 8.27 6.58
N ILE A 33 -13.72 7.26 6.93
CA ILE A 33 -14.11 7.01 8.33
C ILE A 33 -12.92 6.38 9.08
N ILE A 34 -12.58 6.97 10.23
CA ILE A 34 -11.66 6.35 11.21
C ILE A 34 -12.53 5.70 12.28
N PRO A 35 -12.67 4.36 12.31
CA PRO A 35 -13.48 3.69 13.32
C PRO A 35 -12.83 3.76 14.70
N LYS A 36 -13.63 3.61 15.75
CA LYS A 36 -13.13 3.54 17.12
C LYS A 36 -12.10 2.41 17.27
N GLY A 37 -10.95 2.72 17.83
CA GLY A 37 -9.84 1.78 18.02
C GLY A 37 -8.80 1.79 16.90
N PHE A 38 -9.01 2.57 15.83
CA PHE A 38 -8.04 2.76 14.75
C PHE A 38 -7.48 4.20 14.75
N ASN A 39 -6.25 4.35 14.29
CA ASN A 39 -5.62 5.65 14.06
C ASN A 39 -5.79 6.14 12.62
N ASN A 40 -6.08 5.23 11.70
CA ASN A 40 -6.11 5.45 10.26
C ASN A 40 -7.41 4.95 9.66
N ASN A 41 -7.71 5.43 8.45
CA ASN A 41 -8.84 5.00 7.64
C ASN A 41 -8.40 4.15 6.44
N ILE A 42 -9.34 3.69 5.63
CA ILE A 42 -9.05 2.88 4.43
C ILE A 42 -8.21 3.68 3.43
N ARG A 43 -8.53 4.96 3.19
CA ARG A 43 -7.79 5.81 2.26
C ARG A 43 -6.31 5.95 2.66
N TRP A 44 -6.03 6.14 3.95
CA TRP A 44 -4.65 6.20 4.44
C TRP A 44 -3.92 4.87 4.18
N ASN A 45 -4.56 3.73 4.45
CA ASN A 45 -3.97 2.41 4.21
C ASN A 45 -3.57 2.22 2.74
N LEU A 46 -4.40 2.66 1.79
CA LEU A 46 -4.06 2.58 0.36
C LEU A 46 -2.87 3.44 -0.02
N GLY A 47 -2.85 4.69 0.48
CA GLY A 47 -1.72 5.58 0.22
C GLY A 47 -0.42 5.08 0.83
N HIS A 48 -0.49 4.48 2.03
CA HIS A 48 0.67 3.89 2.68
C HIS A 48 1.20 2.66 1.92
N LEU A 49 0.32 1.77 1.44
CA LEU A 49 0.72 0.63 0.59
C LEU A 49 1.45 1.08 -0.68
N TYR A 50 0.91 2.10 -1.34
CA TYR A 50 1.55 2.65 -2.55
C TYR A 50 2.93 3.24 -2.25
N LEU A 51 3.01 4.05 -1.21
CA LEU A 51 4.25 4.72 -0.79
C LEU A 51 5.31 3.74 -0.32
N ASP A 52 4.97 2.82 0.60
CA ASP A 52 5.91 1.93 1.28
C ASP A 52 6.72 1.08 0.30
N GLN A 53 6.10 0.56 -0.74
CA GLN A 53 6.78 -0.25 -1.75
C GLN A 53 7.88 0.54 -2.47
N TYR A 54 7.64 1.79 -2.81
CA TYR A 54 8.65 2.67 -3.41
C TYR A 54 9.69 3.16 -2.41
N LEU A 55 9.31 3.42 -1.16
CA LEU A 55 10.28 3.78 -0.11
C LEU A 55 11.31 2.69 0.11
N TRP A 56 10.90 1.42 0.08
CA TRP A 56 11.83 0.31 0.23
C TRP A 56 12.73 0.11 -0.99
N ILE A 57 12.22 0.32 -2.21
CA ILE A 57 13.06 0.37 -3.41
C ILE A 57 14.08 1.51 -3.29
N GLN A 58 13.65 2.70 -2.88
CA GLN A 58 14.55 3.83 -2.63
C GLN A 58 15.56 3.53 -1.52
N ALA A 59 15.13 2.84 -0.47
CA ALA A 59 16.01 2.50 0.66
C ALA A 59 17.15 1.56 0.24
N VAL A 60 16.91 0.62 -0.66
CA VAL A 60 17.95 -0.30 -1.14
C VAL A 60 18.79 0.32 -2.26
N THR A 61 18.18 0.98 -3.25
CA THR A 61 18.89 1.53 -4.41
C THR A 61 19.59 2.86 -4.12
N LYS A 62 19.11 3.62 -3.13
CA LYS A 62 19.44 5.04 -2.86
C LYS A 62 19.05 5.99 -3.99
N GLU A 63 18.28 5.52 -4.94
CA GLU A 63 17.78 6.29 -6.07
C GLU A 63 16.39 6.89 -5.76
N ARG A 64 16.08 8.04 -6.34
CA ARG A 64 14.74 8.61 -6.24
C ARG A 64 13.75 7.76 -7.04
N THR A 65 12.58 7.52 -6.48
CA THR A 65 11.46 6.89 -7.17
C THR A 65 10.52 7.94 -7.76
N VAL A 66 9.51 7.48 -8.51
CA VAL A 66 8.49 8.33 -9.14
C VAL A 66 7.54 9.01 -8.13
N VAL A 67 7.57 8.58 -6.86
CA VAL A 67 6.63 9.06 -5.84
C VAL A 67 7.00 10.47 -5.37
N PRO A 68 6.07 11.45 -5.44
CA PRO A 68 6.30 12.77 -4.90
C PRO A 68 6.61 12.76 -3.39
N ASN A 69 7.50 13.64 -2.95
CA ASN A 69 7.92 13.71 -1.54
C ASN A 69 6.74 13.96 -0.57
N GLU A 70 5.69 14.63 -1.03
CA GLU A 70 4.49 14.91 -0.26
C GLU A 70 3.75 13.64 0.19
N PHE A 71 3.86 12.53 -0.56
CA PHE A 71 3.28 11.26 -0.14
C PHE A 71 3.77 10.81 1.22
N ASN A 72 5.06 11.04 1.54
CA ASN A 72 5.59 10.72 2.85
C ASN A 72 4.99 11.57 3.98
N GLN A 73 4.57 12.80 3.68
CA GLN A 73 3.88 13.68 4.64
C GLN A 73 2.44 13.22 4.91
N TRP A 74 1.78 12.59 3.95
CA TRP A 74 0.39 12.14 4.07
C TRP A 74 0.26 10.69 4.52
N PHE A 75 1.15 9.82 4.05
CA PHE A 75 1.02 8.36 4.16
C PHE A 75 2.25 7.67 4.76
N GLY A 76 3.27 8.42 5.20
CA GLY A 76 4.47 7.89 5.81
C GLY A 76 4.21 7.29 7.20
N PHE A 77 5.20 6.58 7.73
CA PHE A 77 5.13 6.03 9.08
C PHE A 77 4.86 7.14 10.12
N GLY A 78 3.91 6.91 11.01
CA GLY A 78 3.52 7.85 12.07
C GLY A 78 2.55 8.95 11.63
N THR A 79 2.18 9.05 10.34
CA THR A 79 1.15 9.96 9.86
C THR A 79 -0.26 9.39 10.04
N SER A 80 -1.25 10.23 9.83
CA SER A 80 -2.66 9.88 9.94
C SER A 80 -3.51 10.70 8.96
N PRO A 81 -4.82 10.41 8.79
CA PRO A 81 -5.70 11.25 7.97
C PRO A 81 -5.78 12.72 8.37
N LYS A 82 -5.31 13.09 9.57
CA LYS A 82 -5.20 14.50 10.01
C LYS A 82 -4.15 15.29 9.22
N ASP A 83 -3.19 14.59 8.62
CA ASP A 83 -2.11 15.17 7.84
C ASP A 83 -2.51 15.40 6.37
N PHE A 84 -3.73 14.99 5.98
CA PHE A 84 -4.23 15.18 4.62
C PHE A 84 -4.47 16.65 4.30
N THR A 85 -4.24 17.01 3.06
CA THR A 85 -4.47 18.33 2.49
C THR A 85 -5.42 18.23 1.29
N ASN A 86 -5.76 19.35 0.67
CA ASN A 86 -6.52 19.39 -0.58
C ASN A 86 -5.78 18.80 -1.78
N ARG A 87 -4.46 18.54 -1.65
CA ARG A 87 -3.61 17.89 -2.67
C ARG A 87 -3.43 16.40 -2.43
N THR A 88 -3.87 15.89 -1.29
CA THR A 88 -3.75 14.45 -0.98
C THR A 88 -4.63 13.64 -1.93
N PRO A 89 -4.10 12.64 -2.62
CA PRO A 89 -4.86 11.83 -3.58
C PRO A 89 -6.14 11.27 -2.98
N SER A 90 -7.22 11.34 -3.73
CA SER A 90 -8.52 10.76 -3.36
C SER A 90 -8.48 9.24 -3.28
N PHE A 91 -9.49 8.63 -2.68
CA PHE A 91 -9.66 7.19 -2.64
C PHE A 91 -9.64 6.54 -4.04
N ALA A 92 -10.30 7.16 -5.03
CA ALA A 92 -10.32 6.67 -6.40
C ALA A 92 -8.95 6.76 -7.09
N GLU A 93 -8.23 7.88 -6.89
CA GLU A 93 -6.87 8.06 -7.42
C GLU A 93 -5.90 7.04 -6.82
N LEU A 94 -5.98 6.78 -5.51
CA LEU A 94 -5.13 5.77 -4.85
C LEU A 94 -5.41 4.36 -5.37
N LYS A 95 -6.67 3.99 -5.61
CA LYS A 95 -7.01 2.70 -6.24
C LYS A 95 -6.36 2.57 -7.61
N ASN A 96 -6.45 3.61 -8.45
CA ASN A 96 -5.84 3.61 -9.79
C ASN A 96 -4.31 3.53 -9.73
N LEU A 97 -3.67 4.22 -8.77
CA LEU A 97 -2.22 4.13 -8.55
C LEU A 97 -1.81 2.71 -8.14
N LEU A 98 -2.52 2.11 -7.20
CA LEU A 98 -2.27 0.76 -6.73
C LEU A 98 -2.45 -0.30 -7.83
N GLU A 99 -3.47 -0.15 -8.69
CA GLU A 99 -3.74 -1.05 -9.80
C GLU A 99 -2.59 -1.11 -10.80
N LYS A 100 -1.91 0.00 -11.05
CA LYS A 100 -0.81 0.12 -12.01
C LYS A 100 0.57 -0.20 -11.41
N GLN A 101 0.73 -0.01 -10.11
CA GLN A 101 2.03 0.04 -9.44
C GLN A 101 2.91 -1.19 -9.71
N HIS A 102 2.37 -2.41 -9.61
CA HIS A 102 3.17 -3.62 -9.80
C HIS A 102 3.69 -3.75 -11.25
N HIS A 103 2.89 -3.30 -12.23
CA HIS A 103 3.29 -3.26 -13.63
C HIS A 103 4.39 -2.20 -13.85
N ASP A 104 4.24 -1.02 -13.28
CA ASP A 104 5.22 0.06 -13.37
C ASP A 104 6.54 -0.37 -12.73
N ILE A 105 6.51 -0.99 -11.56
CA ILE A 105 7.70 -1.55 -10.89
C ILE A 105 8.34 -2.66 -11.73
N LYS A 106 7.56 -3.55 -12.32
CA LYS A 106 8.08 -4.60 -13.21
C LYS A 106 8.81 -4.02 -14.42
N ASN A 107 8.24 -2.99 -15.04
CA ASN A 107 8.85 -2.33 -16.20
C ASN A 107 10.15 -1.59 -15.83
N GLU A 108 10.15 -0.89 -14.69
CA GLU A 108 11.28 -0.06 -14.29
C GLU A 108 12.40 -0.88 -13.66
N TYR A 109 12.08 -1.83 -12.79
CA TYR A 109 13.07 -2.55 -11.97
C TYR A 109 13.23 -4.04 -12.31
N GLY A 110 12.37 -4.63 -13.15
CA GLY A 110 12.36 -6.06 -13.43
C GLY A 110 13.67 -6.63 -14.00
N HIS A 111 14.49 -5.80 -14.63
CA HIS A 111 15.80 -6.17 -15.15
C HIS A 111 16.94 -6.03 -14.12
N ARG A 112 16.67 -5.42 -12.94
CA ARG A 112 17.64 -5.09 -11.89
C ARG A 112 17.41 -5.84 -10.57
N LEU A 113 16.52 -6.83 -10.54
CA LEU A 113 16.07 -7.47 -9.30
C LEU A 113 17.20 -8.09 -8.47
N GLU A 114 18.25 -8.57 -9.11
CA GLU A 114 19.43 -9.20 -8.48
C GLU A 114 20.63 -8.25 -8.38
N GLU A 115 20.50 -7.00 -8.76
CA GLU A 115 21.55 -6.00 -8.55
C GLU A 115 21.80 -5.85 -7.05
N GLU A 116 23.08 -5.96 -6.67
CA GLU A 116 23.48 -5.87 -5.26
C GLU A 116 23.80 -4.44 -4.85
N PHE A 117 23.23 -4.03 -3.74
CA PHE A 117 23.40 -2.71 -3.13
C PHE A 117 23.92 -2.85 -1.69
N SER A 118 24.29 -1.75 -1.07
CA SER A 118 24.56 -1.71 0.36
C SER A 118 23.30 -2.13 1.14
N PRO A 119 23.42 -2.99 2.18
CA PRO A 119 22.27 -3.46 2.92
C PRO A 119 21.43 -2.33 3.52
N THR A 120 20.11 -2.48 3.48
CA THR A 120 19.19 -1.66 4.28
C THR A 120 19.34 -1.98 5.77
N GLU A 121 18.68 -1.21 6.63
CA GLU A 121 18.61 -1.49 8.08
C GLU A 121 18.04 -2.88 8.43
N MET A 122 17.23 -3.48 7.54
CA MET A 122 16.68 -4.83 7.66
C MET A 122 17.54 -5.90 6.97
N GLY A 123 18.73 -5.55 6.50
CA GLY A 123 19.68 -6.49 5.87
C GLY A 123 19.36 -6.83 4.41
N MET A 124 18.33 -6.26 3.81
CA MET A 124 18.01 -6.46 2.39
C MET A 124 19.00 -5.66 1.52
N HIS A 125 19.52 -6.27 0.48
CA HIS A 125 20.53 -5.67 -0.41
C HIS A 125 20.19 -5.84 -1.90
N THR A 126 19.01 -6.37 -2.23
CA THR A 126 18.50 -6.45 -3.62
C THR A 126 17.06 -5.98 -3.71
N ILE A 127 16.64 -5.54 -4.89
CA ILE A 127 15.25 -5.16 -5.15
C ILE A 127 14.32 -6.38 -4.99
N GLU A 128 14.76 -7.59 -5.40
CA GLU A 128 13.99 -8.82 -5.20
C GLU A 128 13.62 -9.02 -3.72
N GLN A 129 14.58 -8.88 -2.80
CA GLN A 129 14.34 -9.04 -1.36
C GLN A 129 13.35 -7.99 -0.81
N VAL A 130 13.47 -6.75 -1.28
CA VAL A 130 12.54 -5.68 -0.92
C VAL A 130 11.11 -5.99 -1.39
N LEU A 131 10.94 -6.48 -2.61
CA LEU A 131 9.61 -6.85 -3.14
C LEU A 131 9.01 -8.05 -2.39
N ILE A 132 9.82 -9.04 -2.00
CA ILE A 132 9.36 -10.15 -1.14
C ILE A 132 8.84 -9.61 0.20
N ARG A 133 9.55 -8.69 0.84
CA ARG A 133 9.13 -8.04 2.09
C ARG A 133 7.78 -7.34 1.92
N THR A 134 7.53 -6.68 0.78
CA THR A 134 6.29 -5.95 0.56
C THR A 134 5.06 -6.85 0.50
N ILE A 135 5.18 -8.13 0.14
CA ILE A 135 4.08 -9.11 0.18
C ILE A 135 3.53 -9.25 1.61
N PHE A 136 4.42 -9.43 2.60
CA PHE A 136 4.00 -9.50 4.01
C PHE A 136 3.32 -8.20 4.48
N HIS A 137 3.90 -7.06 4.13
CA HIS A 137 3.37 -5.75 4.50
C HIS A 137 1.98 -5.50 3.88
N GLU A 138 1.78 -5.89 2.64
CA GLU A 138 0.49 -5.79 1.96
C GLU A 138 -0.59 -6.65 2.65
N GLY A 139 -0.22 -7.86 3.09
CA GLY A 139 -1.10 -8.73 3.88
C GLY A 139 -1.54 -8.11 5.22
N MET A 140 -0.63 -7.40 5.91
CA MET A 140 -0.96 -6.68 7.14
C MET A 140 -2.00 -5.58 6.90
N HIS A 141 -1.84 -4.80 5.84
CA HIS A 141 -2.78 -3.73 5.49
C HIS A 141 -4.10 -4.26 4.92
N LEU A 142 -4.08 -5.36 4.18
CA LEU A 142 -5.30 -6.07 3.78
C LEU A 142 -6.13 -6.45 5.01
N GLN A 143 -5.51 -7.07 6.01
CA GLN A 143 -6.22 -7.44 7.25
C GLN A 143 -6.74 -6.20 7.99
N THR A 144 -5.93 -5.13 8.09
CA THR A 144 -6.38 -3.87 8.70
C THR A 144 -7.61 -3.29 8.02
N ILE A 145 -7.65 -3.31 6.67
CA ILE A 145 -8.81 -2.83 5.90
C ILE A 145 -10.05 -3.69 6.19
N LEU A 146 -9.91 -5.02 6.26
CA LEU A 146 -11.00 -5.93 6.60
C LEU A 146 -11.54 -5.67 8.02
N ASP A 147 -10.66 -5.44 8.99
CA ASP A 147 -11.04 -5.12 10.37
C ASP A 147 -11.76 -3.77 10.46
N ILE A 148 -11.29 -2.75 9.75
CA ILE A 148 -11.97 -1.45 9.62
C ILE A 148 -13.39 -1.65 9.07
N LYS A 149 -13.54 -2.42 7.98
CA LYS A 149 -14.86 -2.71 7.37
C LYS A 149 -15.79 -3.41 8.35
N LYS A 150 -15.27 -4.42 9.08
CA LYS A 150 -16.04 -5.16 10.08
C LYS A 150 -16.56 -4.24 11.19
N VAL A 151 -15.72 -3.42 11.79
CA VAL A 151 -16.12 -2.48 12.85
C VAL A 151 -17.14 -1.46 12.35
N MET A 152 -17.00 -0.98 11.11
CA MET A 152 -17.99 -0.08 10.51
C MET A 152 -19.35 -0.74 10.33
N ALA A 153 -19.40 -2.02 9.93
CA ALA A 153 -20.66 -2.76 9.77
C ALA A 153 -21.36 -2.96 11.11
N GLU A 154 -20.65 -3.40 12.16
CA GLU A 154 -21.19 -3.58 13.51
C GLU A 154 -21.77 -2.28 14.09
N ASN A 155 -21.14 -1.13 13.86
CA ASN A 155 -21.64 0.19 14.30
C ASN A 155 -22.91 0.64 13.55
N THR A 156 -23.14 0.12 12.36
CA THR A 156 -24.36 0.41 11.59
C THR A 156 -25.55 -0.42 12.08
N GLU A 157 -25.33 -1.66 12.47
CA GLU A 157 -26.37 -2.58 12.99
C GLU A 157 -26.78 -2.25 14.44
N ALA A 158 -25.87 -1.68 15.23
CA ALA A 158 -26.12 -1.31 16.63
C ALA A 158 -26.99 -0.06 16.82
N LYS A 159 -27.46 0.63 15.75
CA LYS A 159 -28.43 1.72 15.85
C LYS A 159 -29.84 1.11 15.93
N PRO A 160 -30.56 1.16 17.07
CA PRO A 160 -31.93 0.73 17.14
C PRO A 160 -32.77 1.57 16.19
N ALA A 161 -33.65 0.90 15.44
CA ALA A 161 -34.71 1.57 14.69
C ALA A 161 -35.49 2.47 15.67
N ARG A 162 -35.48 3.78 15.42
CA ARG A 162 -36.34 4.74 16.13
C ARG A 162 -37.72 4.72 15.52
#